data_55fad11517c60ca3b70138ede38b206d
#
_entry.id   55fad11517c60ca3b70138ede38b206d
#
_cell.length_a   1.000
_cell.length_b   1.000
_cell.length_c   1.000
_cell.angle_alpha   90.00
_cell.angle_beta   90.00
_cell.angle_gamma   90.00
#
_symmetry.space_group_name_H-M   'P 1'
#
loop_
_entity.id
_entity.type
_entity.pdbx_description
1 polymer ?
#
loop_
_entity_poly.entity_id
_entity_poly.type
_entity_poly.pdbx_seq_one_letter_code
_entity_poly.pdbx_strand_id
1 'polypeptide(L)'
;MNVPAGKNLPLAGLRIAITLPPHGWFGGVDYNFAIEMSDELRLLGATVFDVDVAGFTSRNEIYIAGAIEGLKAFRPDVAVSLPNALYILHCVTREGKNVFRDILRVPTLMLWDHGLLQLPRQILNHNPATPEESQKGAIRRVRRVLDHPGYLHYSPDKGHIAALDQLGIVPAGEVRFFLQPAYPNFVRYGYRTPPRNMFRSTVAFAGNVYLKAARDLPFRQHPVLGAIESRVIEAKKARLGECLWDLLMAEIRALDRGERQRLRLDGNSTFFWNFMHEEIEVVGNTEVRLAVLTNLRREYDFYGNFMEPKSAATLRDQYRIRFLKCLDYFTELPILFINSDVIVDVVNLGYNTGVSPKIMGCFACGGLILFDYKEDFGRIMGDVAEHVMYRDVDHLNRLVDEYLTNPHRRQDVSRHLQDRVVTEFSFGALAKRLLVDEAAWRG
;
A
#
# COMPACT_ATOMS: atom_id res chain seq x y z
N MET A 1 -25.07 9.15 -11.34
CA MET A 1 -25.27 8.34 -12.55
C MET A 1 -26.59 7.59 -12.39
N ASN A 2 -27.54 7.74 -13.32
CA ASN A 2 -28.74 6.91 -13.32
C ASN A 2 -28.36 5.50 -13.77
N VAL A 3 -28.44 4.53 -12.87
CA VAL A 3 -28.28 3.11 -13.22
C VAL A 3 -29.49 2.73 -14.10
N PRO A 4 -29.28 2.21 -15.31
CA PRO A 4 -30.41 1.79 -16.15
C PRO A 4 -31.13 0.64 -15.45
N ALA A 5 -32.42 0.81 -15.16
CA ALA A 5 -33.26 -0.24 -14.66
C ALA A 5 -33.28 -1.40 -15.68
N GLY A 6 -32.81 -2.59 -15.30
CA GLY A 6 -32.90 -3.81 -16.12
C GLY A 6 -31.60 -4.56 -16.41
N LYS A 7 -30.42 -4.10 -16.00
CA LYS A 7 -29.18 -4.90 -16.09
C LYS A 7 -28.97 -5.69 -14.81
N ASN A 8 -28.74 -6.99 -14.93
CA ASN A 8 -28.25 -7.80 -13.82
C ASN A 8 -26.90 -7.22 -13.36
N LEU A 9 -26.90 -6.58 -12.18
CA LEU A 9 -25.70 -6.02 -11.57
C LEU A 9 -24.75 -7.18 -11.18
N PRO A 10 -23.43 -7.02 -11.36
CA PRO A 10 -22.49 -8.14 -11.20
C PRO A 10 -22.48 -8.79 -9.83
N LEU A 11 -22.81 -8.04 -8.76
CA LEU A 11 -22.86 -8.56 -7.38
C LEU A 11 -24.31 -8.71 -6.85
N ALA A 12 -25.32 -8.70 -7.73
CA ALA A 12 -26.71 -8.82 -7.32
C ALA A 12 -26.96 -10.12 -6.51
N GLY A 13 -27.57 -9.97 -5.35
CA GLY A 13 -27.87 -11.07 -4.45
C GLY A 13 -26.77 -11.47 -3.47
N LEU A 14 -25.54 -10.95 -3.60
CA LEU A 14 -24.48 -11.19 -2.61
C LEU A 14 -24.68 -10.32 -1.36
N ARG A 15 -24.49 -10.93 -0.20
CA ARG A 15 -24.46 -10.26 1.12
C ARG A 15 -23.04 -10.24 1.61
N ILE A 16 -22.46 -9.06 1.72
CA ILE A 16 -21.04 -8.86 2.02
C ILE A 16 -20.94 -8.13 3.36
N ALA A 17 -20.13 -8.66 4.28
CA ALA A 17 -19.70 -7.91 5.45
C ALA A 17 -18.35 -7.25 5.15
N ILE A 18 -18.20 -5.95 5.40
CA ILE A 18 -16.96 -5.21 5.20
C ILE A 18 -16.53 -4.55 6.51
N THR A 19 -15.24 -4.55 6.79
CA THR A 19 -14.69 -3.85 7.97
C THR A 19 -14.40 -2.40 7.66
N LEU A 20 -14.89 -1.50 8.52
CA LEU A 20 -14.55 -0.08 8.51
C LEU A 20 -13.51 0.20 9.60
N PRO A 21 -12.29 0.62 9.24
CA PRO A 21 -11.27 0.96 10.22
C PRO A 21 -11.67 2.16 11.08
N PRO A 22 -11.09 2.34 12.29
CA PRO A 22 -11.33 3.52 13.10
C PRO A 22 -10.96 4.80 12.33
N HIS A 23 -11.83 5.81 12.35
CA HIS A 23 -11.66 7.07 11.60
C HIS A 23 -10.33 7.79 11.91
N GLY A 24 -9.81 7.68 13.14
CA GLY A 24 -8.54 8.32 13.54
C GLY A 24 -7.27 7.58 13.10
N TRP A 25 -7.39 6.36 12.57
CA TRP A 25 -6.23 5.60 12.14
C TRP A 25 -5.74 6.10 10.77
N PHE A 26 -4.42 6.21 10.64
CA PHE A 26 -3.77 6.68 9.40
C PHE A 26 -4.35 8.01 8.86
N GLY A 27 -4.74 8.92 9.77
CA GLY A 27 -5.32 10.22 9.38
C GLY A 27 -6.66 10.12 8.66
N GLY A 28 -7.41 9.02 8.86
CA GLY A 28 -8.71 8.80 8.23
C GLY A 28 -8.66 8.31 6.78
N VAL A 29 -7.47 8.12 6.21
CA VAL A 29 -7.31 7.69 4.81
C VAL A 29 -7.93 6.31 4.59
N ASP A 30 -7.59 5.32 5.43
CA ASP A 30 -8.12 3.97 5.31
C ASP A 30 -9.64 3.91 5.55
N TYR A 31 -10.15 4.72 6.46
CA TYR A 31 -11.60 4.83 6.70
C TYR A 31 -12.34 5.32 5.44
N ASN A 32 -11.86 6.39 4.83
CA ASN A 32 -12.47 6.92 3.61
C ASN A 32 -12.39 5.93 2.45
N PHE A 33 -11.27 5.22 2.29
CA PHE A 33 -11.17 4.15 1.30
C PHE A 33 -12.19 3.04 1.55
N ALA A 34 -12.33 2.58 2.79
CA ALA A 34 -13.29 1.52 3.12
C ALA A 34 -14.74 1.94 2.83
N ILE A 35 -15.11 3.19 3.14
CA ILE A 35 -16.44 3.74 2.80
C ILE A 35 -16.65 3.76 1.27
N GLU A 36 -15.69 4.28 0.51
CA GLU A 36 -15.81 4.33 -0.96
C GLU A 36 -15.91 2.95 -1.59
N MET A 37 -15.14 1.99 -1.09
CA MET A 37 -15.21 0.60 -1.55
C MET A 37 -16.53 -0.05 -1.17
N SER A 38 -17.05 0.22 0.04
CA SER A 38 -18.37 -0.25 0.47
C SER A 38 -19.48 0.28 -0.42
N ASP A 39 -19.43 1.57 -0.75
CA ASP A 39 -20.40 2.20 -1.65
C ASP A 39 -20.30 1.64 -3.08
N GLU A 40 -19.09 1.37 -3.57
CA GLU A 40 -18.90 0.74 -4.88
C GLU A 40 -19.47 -0.67 -4.93
N LEU A 41 -19.32 -1.48 -3.87
CA LEU A 41 -19.94 -2.80 -3.79
C LEU A 41 -21.48 -2.71 -3.85
N ARG A 42 -22.07 -1.70 -3.19
CA ARG A 42 -23.52 -1.44 -3.29
C ARG A 42 -23.94 -1.03 -4.69
N LEU A 43 -23.17 -0.17 -5.35
CA LEU A 43 -23.41 0.23 -6.75
C LEU A 43 -23.33 -0.97 -7.71
N LEU A 44 -22.50 -1.95 -7.41
CA LEU A 44 -22.38 -3.20 -8.15
C LEU A 44 -23.51 -4.21 -7.82
N GLY A 45 -24.40 -3.88 -6.88
CA GLY A 45 -25.61 -4.66 -6.56
C GLY A 45 -25.51 -5.52 -5.31
N ALA A 46 -24.41 -5.48 -4.56
CA ALA A 46 -24.32 -6.20 -3.31
C ALA A 46 -25.16 -5.54 -2.20
N THR A 47 -25.67 -6.37 -1.28
CA THR A 47 -26.12 -5.89 0.03
C THR A 47 -24.92 -5.90 0.97
N VAL A 48 -24.59 -4.76 1.59
CA VAL A 48 -23.37 -4.61 2.38
C VAL A 48 -23.69 -4.26 3.82
N PHE A 49 -23.07 -4.97 4.76
CA PHE A 49 -23.08 -4.69 6.19
C PHE A 49 -21.72 -4.13 6.61
N ASP A 50 -21.70 -2.87 7.00
CA ASP A 50 -20.49 -2.19 7.47
C ASP A 50 -20.25 -2.51 8.95
N VAL A 51 -19.06 -3.01 9.26
CA VAL A 51 -18.65 -3.39 10.61
C VAL A 51 -17.61 -2.39 11.11
N ASP A 52 -17.99 -1.52 12.04
CA ASP A 52 -17.08 -0.55 12.63
C ASP A 52 -16.08 -1.23 13.58
N VAL A 53 -14.79 -1.22 13.18
CA VAL A 53 -13.70 -1.80 13.97
C VAL A 53 -13.43 -0.99 15.25
N ALA A 54 -13.79 0.31 15.29
CA ALA A 54 -13.58 1.14 16.49
C ALA A 54 -14.36 0.59 17.70
N GLY A 55 -15.56 0.07 17.50
CA GLY A 55 -16.33 -0.55 18.56
C GLY A 55 -15.66 -1.79 19.15
N PHE A 56 -14.94 -2.56 18.36
CA PHE A 56 -14.19 -3.72 18.84
C PHE A 56 -12.88 -3.31 19.53
N THR A 57 -12.13 -2.37 18.98
CA THR A 57 -10.86 -1.91 19.57
C THR A 57 -11.06 -1.17 20.87
N SER A 58 -12.19 -0.46 21.05
CA SER A 58 -12.58 0.17 22.29
C SER A 58 -13.15 -0.80 23.33
N ARG A 59 -13.29 -2.09 22.98
CA ARG A 59 -13.88 -3.15 23.83
C ARG A 59 -15.29 -2.80 24.33
N ASN A 60 -16.08 -2.12 23.52
CA ASN A 60 -17.46 -1.78 23.85
C ASN A 60 -18.34 -3.03 23.74
N GLU A 61 -18.68 -3.63 24.90
CA GLU A 61 -19.43 -4.90 24.95
C GLU A 61 -20.85 -4.78 24.34
N ILE A 62 -21.50 -3.64 24.50
CA ILE A 62 -22.85 -3.42 23.93
C ILE A 62 -22.75 -3.39 22.40
N TYR A 63 -21.75 -2.66 21.88
CA TYR A 63 -21.52 -2.62 20.45
C TYR A 63 -21.16 -4.01 19.90
N ILE A 64 -20.23 -4.72 20.54
CA ILE A 64 -19.78 -6.05 20.08
C ILE A 64 -20.95 -7.03 20.03
N ALA A 65 -21.79 -7.08 21.08
CA ALA A 65 -22.95 -7.94 21.11
C ALA A 65 -23.95 -7.58 20.00
N GLY A 66 -24.26 -6.29 19.83
CA GLY A 66 -25.16 -5.81 18.79
C GLY A 66 -24.64 -6.09 17.38
N ALA A 67 -23.34 -5.89 17.14
CA ALA A 67 -22.70 -6.19 15.85
C ALA A 67 -22.78 -7.70 15.52
N ILE A 68 -22.52 -8.58 16.50
CA ILE A 68 -22.62 -10.03 16.30
C ILE A 68 -24.07 -10.43 15.97
N GLU A 69 -25.07 -9.95 16.71
CA GLU A 69 -26.47 -10.27 16.43
C GLU A 69 -26.93 -9.70 15.07
N GLY A 70 -26.53 -8.48 14.74
CA GLY A 70 -26.78 -7.89 13.43
C GLY A 70 -26.18 -8.73 12.29
N LEU A 71 -24.92 -9.16 12.42
CA LEU A 71 -24.26 -10.02 11.44
C LEU A 71 -24.90 -11.40 11.32
N LYS A 72 -25.34 -12.02 12.44
CA LYS A 72 -26.08 -13.28 12.41
C LYS A 72 -27.41 -13.15 11.67
N ALA A 73 -28.15 -12.04 11.92
CA ALA A 73 -29.40 -11.75 11.21
C ALA A 73 -29.16 -11.46 9.72
N PHE A 74 -28.09 -10.72 9.41
CA PHE A 74 -27.70 -10.37 8.04
C PHE A 74 -27.23 -11.59 7.24
N ARG A 75 -26.58 -12.58 7.87
CA ARG A 75 -26.07 -13.81 7.24
C ARG A 75 -25.18 -13.50 6.03
N PRO A 76 -24.01 -12.89 6.20
CA PRO A 76 -23.13 -12.58 5.09
C PRO A 76 -22.70 -13.87 4.37
N ASP A 77 -22.62 -13.80 3.04
CA ASP A 77 -22.10 -14.90 2.22
C ASP A 77 -20.57 -14.90 2.25
N VAL A 78 -19.97 -13.72 2.38
CA VAL A 78 -18.52 -13.50 2.45
C VAL A 78 -18.22 -12.25 3.29
N ALA A 79 -17.10 -12.26 4.00
CA ALA A 79 -16.54 -11.06 4.61
C ALA A 79 -15.34 -10.57 3.79
N VAL A 80 -15.16 -9.24 3.72
CA VAL A 80 -14.03 -8.61 3.01
C VAL A 80 -13.36 -7.61 3.92
N SER A 81 -12.07 -7.77 4.14
CA SER A 81 -11.28 -6.83 4.93
C SER A 81 -10.59 -5.82 4.02
N LEU A 82 -11.07 -4.58 4.05
CA LEU A 82 -10.63 -3.48 3.21
C LEU A 82 -10.30 -2.23 4.05
N PRO A 83 -9.36 -1.42 3.63
CA PRO A 83 -8.35 -1.67 2.60
C PRO A 83 -7.25 -2.63 3.07
N ASN A 84 -7.21 -2.93 4.37
CA ASN A 84 -6.18 -3.76 4.97
C ASN A 84 -6.77 -4.94 5.74
N ALA A 85 -6.26 -6.13 5.46
CA ALA A 85 -6.69 -7.37 6.09
C ALA A 85 -6.56 -7.39 7.63
N LEU A 86 -5.72 -6.54 8.21
CA LEU A 86 -5.59 -6.41 9.67
C LEU A 86 -6.90 -6.04 10.38
N TYR A 87 -7.78 -5.27 9.74
CA TYR A 87 -8.99 -4.78 10.40
C TYR A 87 -9.90 -5.91 10.85
N ILE A 88 -10.00 -6.97 10.07
CA ILE A 88 -10.81 -8.13 10.45
C ILE A 88 -10.22 -8.87 11.67
N LEU A 89 -8.89 -8.82 11.84
CA LEU A 89 -8.22 -9.43 12.99
C LEU A 89 -8.51 -8.70 14.30
N HIS A 90 -8.93 -7.44 14.25
CA HIS A 90 -9.35 -6.67 15.42
C HIS A 90 -10.80 -6.93 15.82
N CYS A 91 -11.62 -7.58 14.99
CA CYS A 91 -13.01 -7.93 15.30
C CYS A 91 -13.05 -9.13 16.27
N VAL A 92 -12.63 -8.91 17.52
CA VAL A 92 -12.56 -9.96 18.55
C VAL A 92 -13.45 -9.64 19.75
N THR A 93 -14.06 -10.69 20.33
CA THR A 93 -14.78 -10.58 21.60
C THR A 93 -13.82 -10.43 22.78
N ARG A 94 -14.35 -10.20 23.97
CA ARG A 94 -13.56 -10.14 25.21
C ARG A 94 -12.79 -11.45 25.49
N GLU A 95 -13.38 -12.60 25.12
CA GLU A 95 -12.78 -13.93 25.24
C GLU A 95 -11.74 -14.22 24.14
N GLY A 96 -11.44 -13.24 23.29
CA GLY A 96 -10.46 -13.38 22.20
C GLY A 96 -10.93 -14.16 20.99
N LYS A 97 -12.26 -14.43 20.85
CA LYS A 97 -12.83 -15.09 19.66
C LYS A 97 -13.01 -14.06 18.54
N ASN A 98 -12.46 -14.34 17.36
CA ASN A 98 -12.69 -13.53 16.19
C ASN A 98 -14.12 -13.74 15.66
N VAL A 99 -14.83 -12.65 15.39
CA VAL A 99 -16.25 -12.69 15.01
C VAL A 99 -16.47 -13.45 13.70
N PHE A 100 -15.66 -13.19 12.70
CA PHE A 100 -15.82 -13.81 11.38
C PHE A 100 -15.34 -15.25 11.35
N ARG A 101 -14.18 -15.49 11.96
CA ARG A 101 -13.53 -16.79 11.98
C ARG A 101 -14.21 -17.77 12.93
N ASP A 102 -14.42 -17.37 14.21
CA ASP A 102 -14.77 -18.31 15.28
C ASP A 102 -16.26 -18.36 15.56
N ILE A 103 -17.00 -17.25 15.30
CA ILE A 103 -18.43 -17.15 15.61
C ILE A 103 -19.28 -17.35 14.36
N LEU A 104 -19.08 -16.57 13.32
CA LEU A 104 -19.86 -16.64 12.08
C LEU A 104 -19.41 -17.76 11.14
N ARG A 105 -18.09 -18.06 11.15
CA ARG A 105 -17.44 -19.03 10.28
C ARG A 105 -17.70 -18.74 8.80
N VAL A 106 -17.62 -17.48 8.44
CA VAL A 106 -17.86 -17.01 7.08
C VAL A 106 -16.52 -16.93 6.33
N PRO A 107 -16.45 -17.32 5.05
CA PRO A 107 -15.28 -17.12 4.21
C PRO A 107 -14.88 -15.65 4.19
N THR A 108 -13.58 -15.37 4.31
CA THR A 108 -13.07 -14.02 4.49
C THR A 108 -11.97 -13.73 3.49
N LEU A 109 -12.18 -12.72 2.63
CA LEU A 109 -11.15 -12.20 1.73
C LEU A 109 -10.25 -11.22 2.49
N MET A 110 -9.00 -11.63 2.67
CA MET A 110 -7.96 -10.89 3.36
C MET A 110 -7.14 -10.10 2.34
N LEU A 111 -7.56 -8.87 2.02
CA LEU A 111 -6.87 -8.02 1.06
C LEU A 111 -5.75 -7.24 1.77
N TRP A 112 -4.52 -7.48 1.38
CA TRP A 112 -3.33 -6.81 1.92
C TRP A 112 -2.96 -5.66 0.99
N ASP A 113 -3.28 -4.44 1.38
CA ASP A 113 -2.94 -3.27 0.55
C ASP A 113 -1.41 -3.17 0.32
N HIS A 114 -0.65 -2.81 1.36
CA HIS A 114 0.81 -2.73 1.27
C HIS A 114 1.53 -3.41 2.44
N GLY A 115 0.77 -4.06 3.28
CA GLY A 115 1.24 -4.42 4.61
C GLY A 115 1.60 -5.89 4.81
N LEU A 116 1.58 -6.75 3.77
CA LEU A 116 1.79 -8.17 4.00
C LEU A 116 3.17 -8.45 4.63
N LEU A 117 4.21 -7.77 4.19
CA LEU A 117 5.55 -7.91 4.77
C LEU A 117 5.68 -7.20 6.13
N GLN A 118 4.85 -6.19 6.41
CA GLN A 118 4.78 -5.53 7.72
C GLN A 118 3.92 -6.30 8.75
N LEU A 119 3.13 -7.26 8.28
CA LEU A 119 2.22 -8.04 9.11
C LEU A 119 2.90 -8.73 10.30
N PRO A 120 4.06 -9.39 10.15
CA PRO A 120 4.73 -10.00 11.29
C PRO A 120 5.00 -9.00 12.41
N ARG A 121 5.52 -7.81 12.08
CA ARG A 121 5.74 -6.74 13.05
C ARG A 121 4.45 -6.30 13.74
N GLN A 122 3.38 -6.11 12.97
CA GLN A 122 2.10 -5.65 13.51
C GLN A 122 1.46 -6.70 14.43
N ILE A 123 1.44 -7.97 14.04
CA ILE A 123 0.96 -9.06 14.89
C ILE A 123 1.78 -9.16 16.20
N LEU A 124 3.09 -9.05 16.10
CA LEU A 124 3.98 -9.16 17.25
C LEU A 124 3.84 -7.98 18.20
N ASN A 125 3.60 -6.78 17.71
CA ASN A 125 3.43 -5.57 18.51
C ASN A 125 2.04 -5.49 19.18
N HIS A 126 0.99 -5.94 18.50
CA HIS A 126 -0.38 -5.91 19.04
C HIS A 126 -0.69 -7.06 20.01
N ASN A 127 0.06 -8.13 19.95
CA ASN A 127 0.02 -9.24 20.91
C ASN A 127 1.39 -9.42 21.54
N PRO A 128 1.80 -8.56 22.49
CA PRO A 128 3.08 -8.72 23.14
C PRO A 128 3.10 -10.09 23.85
N ALA A 129 3.91 -10.98 23.33
CA ALA A 129 4.25 -12.20 24.00
C ALA A 129 5.12 -11.87 25.24
N THR A 130 5.24 -12.80 26.16
CA THR A 130 6.30 -12.73 27.15
C THR A 130 7.66 -12.58 26.44
N PRO A 131 8.66 -11.95 27.04
CA PRO A 131 9.99 -11.79 26.43
C PRO A 131 10.58 -13.09 25.87
N GLU A 132 10.27 -14.22 26.48
CA GLU A 132 10.73 -15.55 26.04
C GLU A 132 9.97 -16.07 24.81
N GLU A 133 8.67 -15.84 24.71
CA GLU A 133 7.87 -16.20 23.53
C GLU A 133 8.17 -15.31 22.33
N SER A 134 8.49 -14.02 22.56
CA SER A 134 8.84 -13.08 21.49
C SER A 134 10.13 -13.45 20.78
N GLN A 135 11.02 -14.21 21.43
CA GLN A 135 12.33 -14.58 20.91
C GLN A 135 12.32 -15.88 20.10
N LYS A 136 11.38 -16.78 20.30
CA LYS A 136 11.41 -18.14 19.76
C LYS A 136 10.18 -18.55 18.91
N GLY A 137 9.25 -17.67 18.65
CA GLY A 137 7.99 -18.08 18.06
C GLY A 137 7.30 -17.05 17.17
N ALA A 138 8.01 -16.01 16.70
CA ALA A 138 7.40 -14.97 15.86
C ALA A 138 6.71 -15.58 14.63
N ILE A 139 7.39 -16.43 13.86
CA ILE A 139 6.82 -17.12 12.70
C ILE A 139 5.60 -17.95 13.11
N ARG A 140 5.70 -18.76 14.17
CA ARG A 140 4.57 -19.59 14.63
C ARG A 140 3.36 -18.76 15.05
N ARG A 141 3.58 -17.60 15.67
CA ARG A 141 2.52 -16.68 16.09
C ARG A 141 1.82 -16.05 14.88
N VAL A 142 2.61 -15.58 13.90
CA VAL A 142 2.09 -15.04 12.66
C VAL A 142 1.29 -16.11 11.92
N ARG A 143 1.85 -17.31 11.75
CA ARG A 143 1.15 -18.46 11.14
C ARG A 143 -0.17 -18.77 11.82
N ARG A 144 -0.20 -18.84 13.15
CA ARG A 144 -1.45 -19.12 13.89
C ARG A 144 -2.56 -18.14 13.58
N VAL A 145 -2.22 -16.88 13.28
CA VAL A 145 -3.20 -15.84 12.91
C VAL A 145 -3.64 -15.98 11.47
N LEU A 146 -2.70 -16.31 10.56
CA LEU A 146 -2.94 -16.36 9.12
C LEU A 146 -3.47 -17.74 8.66
N ASP A 147 -2.96 -18.82 9.25
CA ASP A 147 -3.29 -20.20 8.87
C ASP A 147 -4.69 -20.60 9.39
N HIS A 148 -5.70 -20.11 8.66
CA HIS A 148 -7.09 -20.47 8.91
C HIS A 148 -7.79 -20.78 7.59
N PRO A 149 -8.43 -21.95 7.45
CA PRO A 149 -9.01 -22.41 6.18
C PRO A 149 -10.11 -21.47 5.62
N GLY A 150 -10.72 -20.63 6.47
CA GLY A 150 -11.69 -19.60 6.05
C GLY A 150 -11.06 -18.30 5.57
N TYR A 151 -9.74 -18.12 5.67
CA TYR A 151 -9.05 -16.93 5.21
C TYR A 151 -8.47 -17.16 3.82
N LEU A 152 -8.81 -16.27 2.89
CA LEU A 152 -8.29 -16.25 1.53
C LEU A 152 -7.42 -15.00 1.37
N HIS A 153 -6.11 -15.20 1.34
CA HIS A 153 -5.15 -14.09 1.30
C HIS A 153 -4.89 -13.61 -0.13
N TYR A 154 -4.89 -12.29 -0.28
CA TYR A 154 -4.59 -11.59 -1.53
C TYR A 154 -3.59 -10.46 -1.28
N SER A 155 -2.53 -10.38 -2.08
CA SER A 155 -1.50 -9.34 -1.98
C SER A 155 -1.27 -8.64 -3.31
N PRO A 156 -1.05 -7.32 -3.33
CA PRO A 156 -0.72 -6.57 -4.54
C PRO A 156 0.79 -6.56 -4.84
N ASP A 157 1.58 -7.39 -4.14
CA ASP A 157 3.04 -7.40 -4.24
C ASP A 157 3.58 -8.83 -4.21
N LYS A 158 4.05 -9.32 -5.36
CA LYS A 158 4.65 -10.68 -5.46
C LYS A 158 5.95 -10.81 -4.69
N GLY A 159 6.70 -9.71 -4.55
CA GLY A 159 7.91 -9.70 -3.74
C GLY A 159 7.61 -9.96 -2.27
N HIS A 160 6.49 -9.46 -1.73
CA HIS A 160 6.03 -9.80 -0.38
C HIS A 160 5.65 -11.27 -0.25
N ILE A 161 4.94 -11.82 -1.25
CA ILE A 161 4.56 -13.24 -1.26
C ILE A 161 5.83 -14.11 -1.23
N ALA A 162 6.79 -13.81 -2.11
CA ALA A 162 8.05 -14.53 -2.17
C ALA A 162 8.87 -14.42 -0.88
N ALA A 163 8.93 -13.23 -0.26
CA ALA A 163 9.64 -13.02 0.99
C ALA A 163 9.06 -13.83 2.15
N LEU A 164 7.73 -13.88 2.29
CA LEU A 164 7.06 -14.65 3.34
C LEU A 164 7.17 -16.16 3.13
N ASP A 165 7.17 -16.61 1.88
CA ASP A 165 7.42 -18.02 1.53
C ASP A 165 8.87 -18.43 1.88
N GLN A 166 9.87 -17.63 1.49
CA GLN A 166 11.28 -17.84 1.87
C GLN A 166 11.50 -17.94 3.38
N LEU A 167 10.75 -17.19 4.16
CA LEU A 167 10.78 -17.23 5.62
C LEU A 167 9.93 -18.37 6.21
N GLY A 168 9.22 -19.11 5.36
CA GLY A 168 8.30 -20.15 5.77
C GLY A 168 7.12 -19.66 6.62
N ILE A 169 6.71 -18.40 6.44
CA ILE A 169 5.58 -17.78 7.18
C ILE A 169 4.26 -18.12 6.51
N VAL A 170 4.14 -17.86 5.22
CA VAL A 170 2.97 -18.20 4.40
C VAL A 170 3.48 -18.80 3.10
N PRO A 171 3.07 -20.02 2.73
CA PRO A 171 3.42 -20.63 1.45
C PRO A 171 2.93 -19.77 0.28
N ALA A 172 3.75 -19.62 -0.76
CA ALA A 172 3.41 -18.78 -1.92
C ALA A 172 2.08 -19.19 -2.58
N GLY A 173 1.75 -20.49 -2.57
CA GLY A 173 0.49 -20.99 -3.11
C GLY A 173 -0.77 -20.63 -2.32
N GLU A 174 -0.64 -20.16 -1.10
CA GLU A 174 -1.76 -19.76 -0.23
C GLU A 174 -2.11 -18.28 -0.36
N VAL A 175 -1.25 -17.48 -0.98
CA VAL A 175 -1.48 -16.04 -1.21
C VAL A 175 -1.65 -15.80 -2.69
N ARG A 176 -2.80 -15.26 -3.07
CA ARG A 176 -3.10 -14.89 -4.45
C ARG A 176 -2.64 -13.46 -4.74
N PHE A 177 -2.20 -13.26 -5.96
CA PHE A 177 -1.78 -11.93 -6.40
C PHE A 177 -2.93 -11.17 -7.07
N PHE A 178 -2.99 -9.86 -6.84
CA PHE A 178 -3.75 -8.93 -7.66
C PHE A 178 -2.91 -7.66 -7.90
N LEU A 179 -3.10 -6.98 -9.02
CA LEU A 179 -2.50 -5.65 -9.16
C LEU A 179 -3.30 -4.66 -8.32
N GLN A 180 -2.61 -3.76 -7.62
CA GLN A 180 -3.24 -2.70 -6.83
C GLN A 180 -4.31 -1.98 -7.64
N PRO A 181 -5.58 -1.90 -7.19
CA PRO A 181 -6.62 -1.23 -7.97
C PRO A 181 -6.57 0.29 -7.81
N ALA A 182 -7.12 0.97 -8.80
CA ALA A 182 -7.52 2.36 -8.63
C ALA A 182 -8.80 2.43 -7.79
N TYR A 183 -8.79 3.25 -6.75
CA TYR A 183 -9.95 3.43 -5.88
C TYR A 183 -11.07 4.25 -6.55
N PRO A 184 -12.33 4.04 -6.16
CA PRO A 184 -13.49 4.62 -6.84
C PRO A 184 -13.44 6.14 -6.98
N ASN A 185 -12.91 6.83 -5.97
CA ASN A 185 -12.76 8.27 -5.98
C ASN A 185 -11.93 8.78 -7.17
N PHE A 186 -10.75 8.19 -7.40
CA PHE A 186 -9.87 8.58 -8.50
C PHE A 186 -10.51 8.30 -9.86
N VAL A 187 -11.19 7.16 -10.00
CA VAL A 187 -11.95 6.83 -11.22
C VAL A 187 -13.02 7.89 -11.49
N ARG A 188 -13.77 8.30 -10.45
CA ARG A 188 -14.81 9.35 -10.58
C ARG A 188 -14.21 10.71 -10.97
N TYR A 189 -13.03 11.07 -10.46
CA TYR A 189 -12.34 12.31 -10.84
C TYR A 189 -11.88 12.30 -12.30
N GLY A 190 -11.47 11.17 -12.86
CA GLY A 190 -11.09 11.04 -14.26
C GLY A 190 -12.18 11.43 -15.28
N TYR A 191 -13.45 11.38 -14.84
CA TYR A 191 -14.61 11.82 -15.65
C TYR A 191 -15.11 13.23 -15.32
N ARG A 192 -14.42 13.97 -14.45
CA ARG A 192 -14.79 15.35 -14.09
C ARG A 192 -13.86 16.34 -14.79
N THR A 193 -14.39 17.55 -15.02
CA THR A 193 -13.56 18.69 -15.42
C THR A 193 -13.17 19.46 -14.15
N PRO A 194 -11.96 19.29 -13.64
CA PRO A 194 -11.54 20.01 -12.43
C PRO A 194 -11.34 21.49 -12.72
N PRO A 195 -11.31 22.35 -11.68
CA PRO A 195 -10.93 23.74 -11.82
C PRO A 195 -9.50 23.85 -12.39
N ARG A 196 -9.35 24.36 -13.60
CA ARG A 196 -8.08 24.36 -14.36
C ARG A 196 -6.92 25.11 -13.70
N ASN A 197 -7.21 25.96 -12.72
CA ASN A 197 -6.21 26.84 -12.07
C ASN A 197 -5.78 26.34 -10.68
N MET A 198 -6.34 25.25 -10.19
CA MET A 198 -5.97 24.68 -8.89
C MET A 198 -4.84 23.66 -9.05
N PHE A 199 -3.81 23.78 -8.22
CA PHE A 199 -2.67 22.84 -8.15
C PHE A 199 -2.02 22.54 -9.51
N ARG A 200 -1.90 23.58 -10.37
CA ARG A 200 -1.24 23.41 -11.67
C ARG A 200 0.27 23.42 -11.52
N SER A 201 0.91 22.36 -11.97
CA SER A 201 2.37 22.19 -11.93
C SER A 201 2.90 21.66 -13.25
N THR A 202 4.06 22.15 -13.68
CA THR A 202 4.78 21.57 -14.82
C THR A 202 5.37 20.21 -14.42
N VAL A 203 6.07 20.17 -13.28
CA VAL A 203 6.53 18.93 -12.64
C VAL A 203 6.12 18.99 -11.18
N ALA A 204 5.53 17.94 -10.66
CA ALA A 204 5.15 17.88 -9.26
C ALA A 204 5.58 16.56 -8.61
N PHE A 205 5.83 16.62 -7.31
CA PHE A 205 5.94 15.47 -6.43
C PHE A 205 4.89 15.61 -5.32
N ALA A 206 4.17 14.52 -5.02
CA ALA A 206 3.22 14.48 -3.91
C ALA A 206 3.58 13.35 -2.93
N GLY A 207 4.02 13.71 -1.74
CA GLY A 207 4.43 12.72 -0.74
C GLY A 207 5.17 13.32 0.44
N ASN A 208 5.52 12.48 1.41
CA ASN A 208 6.19 12.91 2.62
C ASN A 208 7.68 12.54 2.62
N VAL A 209 8.50 13.41 3.21
CA VAL A 209 9.92 13.18 3.47
C VAL A 209 10.19 13.46 4.96
N TYR A 210 10.63 12.44 5.70
CA TYR A 210 10.77 12.47 7.15
C TYR A 210 12.23 12.54 7.59
N LEU A 211 12.88 13.69 7.46
CA LEU A 211 14.32 13.87 7.77
C LEU A 211 14.68 13.60 9.24
N LYS A 212 13.77 13.86 10.17
CA LYS A 212 14.07 13.74 11.61
C LYS A 212 14.25 12.32 12.09
N ALA A 213 13.58 11.36 11.45
CA ALA A 213 13.60 9.96 11.86
C ALA A 213 14.99 9.30 11.68
N ALA A 214 15.80 9.81 10.76
CA ALA A 214 17.04 9.17 10.35
C ALA A 214 18.21 9.32 11.32
N ARG A 215 18.20 10.29 12.23
CA ARG A 215 19.39 10.64 13.04
C ARG A 215 19.49 9.95 14.40
N ASP A 216 18.37 9.52 14.98
CA ASP A 216 18.30 9.12 16.40
C ASP A 216 17.90 7.65 16.61
N LEU A 217 17.95 6.81 15.56
CA LEU A 217 17.51 5.42 15.68
C LEU A 217 18.62 4.54 16.30
N PRO A 218 18.29 3.73 17.33
CA PRO A 218 19.28 2.98 18.08
C PRO A 218 20.06 1.93 17.27
N PHE A 219 19.48 1.45 16.14
CA PHE A 219 20.14 0.48 15.28
C PHE A 219 21.31 1.07 14.50
N ARG A 220 21.26 2.35 14.10
CA ARG A 220 22.37 3.06 13.41
C ARG A 220 23.62 3.15 14.25
N GLN A 221 23.49 3.19 15.55
CA GLN A 221 24.61 3.25 16.47
C GLN A 221 25.34 1.90 16.59
N HIS A 222 24.70 0.80 16.16
CA HIS A 222 25.33 -0.51 16.16
C HIS A 222 26.21 -0.68 14.90
N PRO A 223 27.54 -0.90 15.00
CA PRO A 223 28.45 -0.87 13.86
C PRO A 223 28.03 -1.78 12.70
N VAL A 224 27.60 -3.01 12.99
CA VAL A 224 27.20 -3.97 11.96
C VAL A 224 25.86 -3.60 11.34
N LEU A 225 24.86 -3.23 12.15
CA LEU A 225 23.52 -2.90 11.66
C LEU A 225 23.54 -1.60 10.86
N GLY A 226 24.22 -0.57 11.33
CA GLY A 226 24.40 0.67 10.59
C GLY A 226 25.17 0.47 9.27
N ALA A 227 26.14 -0.45 9.23
CA ALA A 227 26.83 -0.80 8.00
C ALA A 227 25.92 -1.54 7.01
N ILE A 228 25.07 -2.45 7.46
CA ILE A 228 24.06 -3.13 6.62
C ILE A 228 23.09 -2.08 6.06
N GLU A 229 22.49 -1.25 6.91
CA GLU A 229 21.57 -0.18 6.51
C GLU A 229 22.20 0.68 5.42
N SER A 230 23.42 1.22 5.67
CA SER A 230 24.10 2.09 4.72
C SER A 230 24.31 1.40 3.37
N ARG A 231 24.80 0.14 3.35
CA ARG A 231 25.02 -0.59 2.09
C ARG A 231 23.74 -0.88 1.34
N VAL A 232 22.67 -1.26 2.04
CA VAL A 232 21.35 -1.51 1.43
C VAL A 232 20.77 -0.23 0.82
N ILE A 233 20.84 0.89 1.53
CA ILE A 233 20.30 2.18 1.06
C ILE A 233 21.13 2.69 -0.11
N GLU A 234 22.47 2.65 -0.05
CA GLU A 234 23.32 3.06 -1.16
C GLU A 234 23.14 2.17 -2.40
N ALA A 235 23.01 0.86 -2.22
CA ALA A 235 22.69 -0.05 -3.31
C ALA A 235 21.31 0.29 -3.94
N LYS A 236 20.31 0.63 -3.12
CA LYS A 236 18.99 1.02 -3.60
C LYS A 236 19.00 2.36 -4.35
N LYS A 237 19.76 3.35 -3.88
CA LYS A 237 19.96 4.63 -4.58
C LYS A 237 20.61 4.43 -5.96
N ALA A 238 21.58 3.54 -6.06
CA ALA A 238 22.25 3.23 -7.31
C ALA A 238 21.40 2.41 -8.29
N ARG A 239 20.48 1.59 -7.77
CA ARG A 239 19.69 0.61 -8.52
C ARG A 239 18.23 0.65 -8.07
N LEU A 240 17.52 1.72 -8.45
CA LEU A 240 16.17 2.02 -8.00
C LEU A 240 15.16 0.88 -8.30
N GLY A 241 15.37 0.14 -9.37
CA GLY A 241 14.51 -0.98 -9.76
C GLY A 241 14.69 -2.27 -8.95
N GLU A 242 15.75 -2.38 -8.11
CA GLU A 242 15.95 -3.61 -7.33
C GLU A 242 15.03 -3.69 -6.12
N CYS A 243 14.64 -4.91 -5.78
CA CYS A 243 13.82 -5.20 -4.61
C CYS A 243 14.61 -4.91 -3.32
N LEU A 244 14.04 -4.10 -2.43
CA LEU A 244 14.68 -3.77 -1.15
C LEU A 244 14.92 -5.01 -0.29
N TRP A 245 13.96 -5.93 -0.28
CA TRP A 245 14.06 -7.19 0.46
C TRP A 245 15.27 -8.02 0.02
N ASP A 246 15.50 -8.15 -1.28
CA ASP A 246 16.60 -8.93 -1.82
C ASP A 246 17.96 -8.31 -1.47
N LEU A 247 18.05 -6.97 -1.54
CA LEU A 247 19.25 -6.23 -1.11
C LEU A 247 19.54 -6.46 0.38
N LEU A 248 18.54 -6.34 1.23
CA LEU A 248 18.68 -6.57 2.67
C LEU A 248 19.09 -8.02 2.98
N MET A 249 18.41 -8.98 2.35
CA MET A 249 18.70 -10.39 2.60
C MET A 249 20.07 -10.83 2.06
N ALA A 250 20.56 -10.20 1.01
CA ALA A 250 21.93 -10.41 0.53
C ALA A 250 22.96 -9.97 1.57
N GLU A 251 22.80 -8.79 2.16
CA GLU A 251 23.69 -8.28 3.21
C GLU A 251 23.63 -9.15 4.49
N ILE A 252 22.43 -9.57 4.90
CA ILE A 252 22.27 -10.45 6.06
C ILE A 252 22.92 -11.82 5.82
N ARG A 253 22.78 -12.40 4.62
CA ARG A 253 23.39 -13.69 4.27
C ARG A 253 24.90 -13.64 4.20
N ALA A 254 25.50 -12.47 3.91
CA ALA A 254 26.92 -12.27 3.90
C ALA A 254 27.57 -12.33 5.30
N LEU A 255 26.80 -12.14 6.37
CA LEU A 255 27.27 -12.33 7.74
C LEU A 255 27.46 -13.82 8.04
N ASP A 256 28.42 -14.16 8.91
CA ASP A 256 28.54 -15.52 9.44
C ASP A 256 27.30 -15.91 10.27
N ARG A 257 27.10 -17.23 10.45
CA ARG A 257 25.93 -17.76 11.16
C ARG A 257 25.87 -17.28 12.61
N GLY A 258 27.01 -17.22 13.30
CA GLY A 258 27.08 -16.81 14.71
C GLY A 258 26.68 -15.35 14.86
N GLU A 259 27.15 -14.49 13.96
CA GLU A 259 26.80 -13.07 13.97
C GLU A 259 25.33 -12.84 13.67
N ARG A 260 24.75 -13.52 12.67
CA ARG A 260 23.29 -13.45 12.42
C ARG A 260 22.46 -13.85 13.63
N GLN A 261 22.85 -14.92 14.33
CA GLN A 261 22.17 -15.38 15.55
C GLN A 261 22.33 -14.37 16.68
N ARG A 262 23.53 -13.86 16.90
CA ARG A 262 23.82 -12.85 17.94
C ARG A 262 23.02 -11.58 17.72
N LEU A 263 22.89 -11.13 16.48
CA LEU A 263 22.13 -9.94 16.10
C LEU A 263 20.64 -10.20 15.88
N ARG A 264 20.18 -11.45 16.03
CA ARG A 264 18.77 -11.83 15.85
C ARG A 264 18.21 -11.41 14.49
N LEU A 265 19.02 -11.52 13.42
CA LEU A 265 18.64 -11.16 12.06
C LEU A 265 17.99 -12.35 11.34
N ASP A 266 16.90 -12.85 11.88
CA ASP A 266 16.08 -13.89 11.27
C ASP A 266 14.58 -13.60 11.47
N GLY A 267 13.74 -14.18 10.62
CA GLY A 267 12.30 -13.96 10.64
C GLY A 267 11.57 -14.38 11.93
N ASN A 268 12.23 -15.10 12.83
CA ASN A 268 11.69 -15.45 14.16
C ASN A 268 11.84 -14.34 15.19
N SER A 269 12.60 -13.31 14.88
CA SER A 269 12.92 -12.24 15.82
C SER A 269 12.06 -10.99 15.58
N THR A 270 11.39 -10.50 16.61
CA THR A 270 10.74 -9.18 16.59
C THR A 270 11.75 -8.07 16.28
N PHE A 271 12.99 -8.24 16.72
CA PHE A 271 14.08 -7.31 16.44
C PHE A 271 14.35 -7.16 14.95
N PHE A 272 14.41 -8.28 14.19
CA PHE A 272 14.56 -8.26 12.74
C PHE A 272 13.46 -7.44 12.05
N TRP A 273 12.20 -7.67 12.42
CA TRP A 273 11.06 -6.98 11.82
C TRP A 273 11.03 -5.49 12.14
N ASN A 274 11.45 -5.11 13.35
CA ASN A 274 11.59 -3.69 13.72
C ASN A 274 12.76 -3.04 12.96
N PHE A 275 13.92 -3.71 12.86
CA PHE A 275 15.06 -3.22 12.10
C PHE A 275 14.70 -3.01 10.62
N MET A 276 14.10 -4.02 9.99
CA MET A 276 13.66 -3.91 8.60
C MET A 276 12.73 -2.71 8.40
N HIS A 277 11.71 -2.56 9.25
CA HIS A 277 10.74 -1.49 9.07
C HIS A 277 11.30 -0.11 9.43
N GLU A 278 11.89 0.06 10.59
CA GLU A 278 12.28 1.39 11.10
C GLU A 278 13.49 1.95 10.37
N GLU A 279 14.54 1.13 10.19
CA GLU A 279 15.77 1.58 9.57
C GLU A 279 15.72 1.49 8.05
N ILE A 280 15.32 0.35 7.53
CA ILE A 280 15.43 0.12 6.10
C ILE A 280 14.27 0.75 5.34
N GLU A 281 13.02 0.49 5.74
CA GLU A 281 11.87 1.06 5.01
C GLU A 281 11.68 2.54 5.30
N VAL A 282 11.64 2.96 6.57
CA VAL A 282 11.31 4.36 6.92
C VAL A 282 12.46 5.29 6.58
N VAL A 283 13.66 4.99 7.07
CA VAL A 283 14.86 5.81 6.82
C VAL A 283 15.26 5.73 5.36
N GLY A 284 15.36 4.51 4.82
CA GLY A 284 15.71 4.28 3.42
C GLY A 284 14.76 5.00 2.46
N ASN A 285 13.44 4.99 2.76
CA ASN A 285 12.45 5.69 1.94
C ASN A 285 12.74 7.19 1.86
N THR A 286 13.11 7.82 2.98
CA THR A 286 13.50 9.23 3.01
C THR A 286 14.76 9.48 2.19
N GLU A 287 15.81 8.69 2.42
CA GLU A 287 17.10 8.89 1.75
C GLU A 287 17.04 8.63 0.25
N VAL A 288 16.32 7.59 -0.19
CA VAL A 288 16.15 7.29 -1.61
C VAL A 288 15.30 8.37 -2.29
N ARG A 289 14.22 8.84 -1.66
CA ARG A 289 13.42 9.95 -2.18
C ARG A 289 14.25 11.21 -2.34
N LEU A 290 15.02 11.59 -1.33
CA LEU A 290 15.91 12.75 -1.42
C LEU A 290 16.93 12.59 -2.53
N ALA A 291 17.58 11.42 -2.65
CA ALA A 291 18.55 11.18 -3.71
C ALA A 291 17.95 11.35 -5.11
N VAL A 292 16.70 10.93 -5.32
CA VAL A 292 16.01 11.12 -6.60
C VAL A 292 15.62 12.59 -6.78
N LEU A 293 14.93 13.18 -5.79
CA LEU A 293 14.33 14.51 -5.90
C LEU A 293 15.38 15.62 -6.00
N THR A 294 16.52 15.51 -5.31
CA THR A 294 17.60 16.50 -5.37
C THR A 294 18.41 16.43 -6.68
N ASN A 295 18.28 15.36 -7.46
CA ASN A 295 18.94 15.20 -8.76
C ASN A 295 17.99 15.41 -9.95
N LEU A 296 16.77 15.90 -9.74
CA LEU A 296 15.92 16.36 -10.83
C LEU A 296 16.50 17.64 -11.45
N ARG A 297 16.61 17.64 -12.79
CA ARG A 297 17.18 18.78 -13.55
C ARG A 297 16.17 19.94 -13.69
N ARG A 298 14.88 19.66 -13.59
CA ARG A 298 13.80 20.66 -13.67
C ARG A 298 13.38 21.14 -12.31
N GLU A 299 12.96 22.39 -12.22
CA GLU A 299 12.23 22.90 -11.07
C GLU A 299 10.92 22.14 -10.91
N TYR A 300 10.55 21.83 -9.67
CA TYR A 300 9.31 21.10 -9.39
C TYR A 300 8.63 21.55 -8.12
N ASP A 301 7.32 21.29 -8.08
CA ASP A 301 6.46 21.57 -6.95
C ASP A 301 6.40 20.37 -6.01
N PHE A 302 6.76 20.59 -4.77
CA PHE A 302 6.69 19.58 -3.71
C PHE A 302 5.43 19.80 -2.89
N TYR A 303 4.49 18.88 -3.00
CA TYR A 303 3.27 18.81 -2.20
C TYR A 303 3.40 17.75 -1.13
N GLY A 304 3.55 18.14 0.12
CA GLY A 304 3.70 17.18 1.21
C GLY A 304 4.29 17.77 2.47
N ASN A 305 4.46 16.88 3.47
CA ASN A 305 5.10 17.27 4.73
C ASN A 305 6.61 17.09 4.63
N PHE A 306 7.30 18.18 4.96
CA PHE A 306 8.72 18.17 5.19
C PHE A 306 8.95 18.42 6.69
N MET A 307 9.44 17.40 7.40
CA MET A 307 9.42 17.41 8.87
C MET A 307 10.43 18.36 9.52
N GLU A 308 11.28 19.05 8.75
CA GLU A 308 12.24 20.03 9.28
C GLU A 308 12.26 21.32 8.45
N PRO A 309 11.63 22.42 8.92
CA PRO A 309 11.54 23.68 8.17
C PRO A 309 12.91 24.27 7.75
N LYS A 310 13.95 24.10 8.58
CA LYS A 310 15.31 24.60 8.25
C LYS A 310 15.92 23.83 7.08
N SER A 311 15.73 22.52 7.04
CA SER A 311 16.21 21.67 5.94
C SER A 311 15.43 21.95 4.65
N ALA A 312 14.13 22.26 4.75
CA ALA A 312 13.32 22.65 3.59
C ALA A 312 13.84 23.93 2.93
N ALA A 313 14.24 24.94 3.71
CA ALA A 313 14.82 26.18 3.18
C ALA A 313 16.14 25.91 2.43
N THR A 314 17.05 25.12 3.04
CA THR A 314 18.31 24.73 2.41
C THR A 314 18.11 23.97 1.10
N LEU A 315 17.18 23.03 1.09
CA LEU A 315 16.88 22.24 -0.10
C LEU A 315 16.24 23.09 -1.20
N ARG A 316 15.34 24.01 -0.85
CA ARG A 316 14.75 24.92 -1.81
C ARG A 316 15.82 25.75 -2.54
N ASP A 317 16.71 26.34 -1.77
CA ASP A 317 17.73 27.26 -2.32
C ASP A 317 18.79 26.49 -3.14
N GLN A 318 19.07 25.23 -2.76
CA GLN A 318 20.11 24.43 -3.38
C GLN A 318 19.61 23.58 -4.57
N TYR A 319 18.33 23.09 -4.55
CA TYR A 319 17.85 22.06 -5.47
C TYR A 319 16.62 22.45 -6.29
N ARG A 320 16.27 23.73 -6.38
CA ARG A 320 15.14 24.24 -7.19
C ARG A 320 13.79 23.60 -6.82
N ILE A 321 13.58 23.38 -5.53
CA ILE A 321 12.35 22.78 -5.01
C ILE A 321 11.43 23.89 -4.51
N ARG A 322 10.21 23.95 -5.03
CA ARG A 322 9.17 24.83 -4.52
C ARG A 322 8.28 24.07 -3.56
N PHE A 323 8.49 24.24 -2.25
CA PHE A 323 7.67 23.59 -1.22
C PHE A 323 6.29 24.24 -1.13
N LEU A 324 5.26 23.42 -1.21
CA LEU A 324 3.86 23.80 -1.10
C LEU A 324 3.20 23.06 0.06
N LYS A 325 1.87 23.18 0.17
CA LYS A 325 1.12 22.53 1.24
C LYS A 325 1.01 21.00 1.04
N CYS A 326 0.72 20.29 2.11
CA CYS A 326 0.20 18.92 2.00
C CYS A 326 -1.21 18.94 1.40
N LEU A 327 -1.49 18.05 0.47
CA LEU A 327 -2.80 17.96 -0.18
C LEU A 327 -3.68 16.93 0.53
N ASP A 328 -4.97 17.20 0.59
CA ASP A 328 -5.95 16.20 0.95
C ASP A 328 -5.97 15.09 -0.11
N TYR A 329 -5.88 13.83 0.36
CA TYR A 329 -5.71 12.67 -0.52
C TYR A 329 -6.93 12.44 -1.44
N PHE A 330 -8.14 12.77 -0.96
CA PHE A 330 -9.38 12.44 -1.65
C PHE A 330 -9.93 13.58 -2.52
N THR A 331 -9.67 14.83 -2.13
CA THR A 331 -10.28 16.00 -2.77
C THR A 331 -9.29 16.85 -3.55
N GLU A 332 -8.03 16.94 -3.12
CA GLU A 332 -7.03 17.81 -3.72
C GLU A 332 -6.02 17.07 -4.58
N LEU A 333 -5.56 15.90 -4.15
CA LEU A 333 -4.58 15.10 -4.89
C LEU A 333 -5.06 14.70 -6.29
N PRO A 334 -6.33 14.27 -6.50
CA PRO A 334 -6.84 14.01 -7.85
C PRO A 334 -6.80 15.25 -8.77
N ILE A 335 -7.02 16.45 -8.21
CA ILE A 335 -6.96 17.71 -8.98
C ILE A 335 -5.52 17.99 -9.41
N LEU A 336 -4.54 17.79 -8.50
CA LEU A 336 -3.13 17.87 -8.86
C LEU A 336 -2.77 16.94 -10.01
N PHE A 337 -3.22 15.68 -9.95
CA PHE A 337 -2.94 14.68 -10.98
C PHE A 337 -3.44 15.09 -12.36
N ILE A 338 -4.64 15.65 -12.44
CA ILE A 338 -5.24 16.07 -13.71
C ILE A 338 -4.59 17.36 -14.25
N ASN A 339 -4.21 18.27 -13.36
CA ASN A 339 -3.75 19.61 -13.74
C ASN A 339 -2.22 19.72 -13.89
N SER A 340 -1.46 18.68 -13.55
CA SER A 340 0.01 18.68 -13.71
C SER A 340 0.42 18.07 -15.03
N ASP A 341 1.50 18.59 -15.63
CA ASP A 341 2.05 18.01 -16.85
C ASP A 341 2.72 16.67 -16.58
N VAL A 342 3.55 16.59 -15.54
CA VAL A 342 4.24 15.38 -15.11
C VAL A 342 4.23 15.29 -13.58
N ILE A 343 3.83 14.15 -13.05
CA ILE A 343 4.02 13.80 -11.64
C ILE A 343 5.25 12.88 -11.54
N VAL A 344 6.12 13.16 -10.59
CA VAL A 344 7.23 12.26 -10.25
C VAL A 344 6.89 11.58 -8.93
N ASP A 345 7.09 10.29 -8.85
CA ASP A 345 6.99 9.52 -7.62
C ASP A 345 8.24 8.67 -7.38
N VAL A 346 8.55 8.45 -6.13
CA VAL A 346 9.47 7.41 -5.65
C VAL A 346 8.61 6.50 -4.78
N VAL A 347 8.33 5.32 -5.28
CA VAL A 347 7.43 4.37 -4.61
C VAL A 347 7.95 4.06 -3.21
N ASN A 348 7.05 4.03 -2.24
CA ASN A 348 7.43 3.67 -0.87
C ASN A 348 8.18 2.33 -0.88
N LEU A 349 9.33 2.29 -0.20
CA LEU A 349 10.19 1.11 -0.13
C LEU A 349 9.52 -0.10 0.53
N GLY A 350 8.40 0.12 1.24
CA GLY A 350 7.53 -0.96 1.70
C GLY A 350 6.85 -1.75 0.56
N TYR A 351 6.86 -1.27 -0.69
CA TYR A 351 6.50 -2.05 -1.88
C TYR A 351 7.75 -2.64 -2.52
N ASN A 352 7.84 -3.95 -2.60
CA ASN A 352 8.96 -4.64 -3.23
C ASN A 352 8.85 -4.62 -4.76
N THR A 353 7.84 -5.30 -5.30
CA THR A 353 7.60 -5.46 -6.74
C THR A 353 6.29 -4.83 -7.21
N GLY A 354 5.40 -4.52 -6.28
CA GLY A 354 4.09 -3.90 -6.51
C GLY A 354 4.13 -2.38 -6.57
N VAL A 355 2.98 -1.77 -6.82
CA VAL A 355 2.80 -0.30 -6.91
C VAL A 355 1.83 0.21 -5.85
N SER A 356 1.95 1.49 -5.51
CA SER A 356 1.05 2.13 -4.55
C SER A 356 -0.31 2.49 -5.18
N PRO A 357 -1.38 2.61 -4.37
CA PRO A 357 -2.68 3.09 -4.83
C PRO A 357 -2.61 4.48 -5.50
N LYS A 358 -1.67 5.31 -5.09
CA LYS A 358 -1.44 6.64 -5.65
C LYS A 358 -1.12 6.59 -7.15
N ILE A 359 -0.28 5.63 -7.57
CA ILE A 359 0.09 5.46 -8.98
C ILE A 359 -1.13 5.09 -9.81
N MET A 360 -1.88 4.08 -9.36
CA MET A 360 -3.10 3.65 -10.04
C MET A 360 -4.17 4.75 -10.05
N GLY A 361 -4.27 5.50 -8.94
CA GLY A 361 -5.14 6.66 -8.83
C GLY A 361 -4.79 7.78 -9.82
N CYS A 362 -3.50 8.09 -9.99
CA CYS A 362 -3.05 9.08 -10.97
C CYS A 362 -3.47 8.69 -12.39
N PHE A 363 -3.21 7.44 -12.81
CA PHE A 363 -3.63 6.97 -14.13
C PHE A 363 -5.14 6.97 -14.28
N ALA A 364 -5.91 6.54 -13.27
CA ALA A 364 -7.38 6.60 -13.32
C ALA A 364 -7.92 8.02 -13.50
N CYS A 365 -7.23 9.02 -12.96
CA CYS A 365 -7.54 10.44 -13.18
C CYS A 365 -7.14 10.96 -14.58
N GLY A 366 -6.39 10.21 -15.37
CA GLY A 366 -5.82 10.66 -16.64
C GLY A 366 -4.55 11.50 -16.48
N GLY A 367 -3.91 11.50 -15.31
CA GLY A 367 -2.61 12.11 -15.07
C GLY A 367 -1.46 11.23 -15.56
N LEU A 368 -0.28 11.85 -15.74
CA LEU A 368 0.96 11.12 -16.03
C LEU A 368 1.86 11.12 -14.78
N ILE A 369 2.15 9.93 -14.27
CA ILE A 369 3.08 9.74 -13.15
C ILE A 369 4.26 8.87 -13.59
N LEU A 370 5.48 9.37 -13.33
CA LEU A 370 6.72 8.66 -13.53
C LEU A 370 7.21 8.12 -12.19
N PHE A 371 7.51 6.83 -12.11
CA PHE A 371 7.90 6.18 -10.86
C PHE A 371 9.03 5.14 -11.09
N ASP A 372 9.73 4.79 -10.02
CA ASP A 372 10.79 3.80 -10.07
C ASP A 372 10.27 2.43 -10.47
N TYR A 373 11.08 1.69 -11.23
CA TYR A 373 10.72 0.39 -11.82
C TYR A 373 10.13 -0.57 -10.77
N LYS A 374 8.97 -1.15 -11.12
CA LYS A 374 8.25 -2.15 -10.34
C LYS A 374 7.87 -3.34 -11.23
N GLU A 375 8.40 -4.49 -10.88
CA GLU A 375 8.32 -5.69 -11.73
C GLU A 375 6.89 -6.14 -12.00
N ASP A 376 6.02 -6.13 -10.98
CA ASP A 376 4.63 -6.58 -11.12
C ASP A 376 3.84 -5.68 -12.07
N PHE A 377 4.06 -4.37 -11.99
CA PHE A 377 3.44 -3.41 -12.91
C PHE A 377 3.97 -3.61 -14.33
N GLY A 378 5.28 -3.75 -14.49
CA GLY A 378 5.91 -3.98 -15.79
C GLY A 378 5.39 -5.24 -16.48
N ARG A 379 5.29 -6.35 -15.76
CA ARG A 379 4.79 -7.63 -16.31
C ARG A 379 3.33 -7.56 -16.75
N ILE A 380 2.49 -6.80 -16.07
CA ILE A 380 1.06 -6.71 -16.36
C ILE A 380 0.78 -5.67 -17.45
N MET A 381 1.42 -4.51 -17.37
CA MET A 381 1.18 -3.41 -18.29
C MET A 381 1.95 -3.59 -19.62
N GLY A 382 2.97 -4.44 -19.65
CA GLY A 382 3.77 -4.68 -20.86
C GLY A 382 4.50 -3.43 -21.33
N ASP A 383 4.58 -3.23 -22.64
CA ASP A 383 5.38 -2.17 -23.25
C ASP A 383 5.03 -0.76 -22.78
N VAL A 384 3.77 -0.50 -22.42
CA VAL A 384 3.36 0.83 -21.92
C VAL A 384 4.01 1.18 -20.58
N ALA A 385 4.40 0.19 -19.80
CA ALA A 385 5.07 0.41 -18.52
C ALA A 385 6.44 1.07 -18.67
N GLU A 386 7.17 0.75 -19.75
CA GLU A 386 8.50 1.35 -20.03
C GLU A 386 8.40 2.87 -20.27
N HIS A 387 7.23 3.38 -20.60
CA HIS A 387 7.00 4.81 -20.80
C HIS A 387 6.79 5.58 -19.50
N VAL A 388 6.57 4.92 -18.37
CA VAL A 388 6.27 5.57 -17.09
C VAL A 388 7.16 5.11 -15.94
N MET A 389 7.96 4.06 -16.13
CA MET A 389 8.88 3.57 -15.13
C MET A 389 10.32 3.98 -15.44
N TYR A 390 11.02 4.50 -14.46
CA TYR A 390 12.45 4.80 -14.58
C TYR A 390 13.30 3.85 -13.74
N ARG A 391 14.54 3.59 -14.17
CA ARG A 391 15.49 2.71 -13.49
C ARG A 391 16.58 3.46 -12.73
N ASP A 392 16.83 4.69 -13.14
CA ASP A 392 17.77 5.60 -12.53
C ASP A 392 17.34 7.06 -12.75
N VAL A 393 18.04 8.00 -12.11
CA VAL A 393 17.69 9.42 -12.15
C VAL A 393 17.93 10.03 -13.53
N ASP A 394 18.92 9.56 -14.28
CA ASP A 394 19.16 10.05 -15.64
C ASP A 394 18.03 9.61 -16.59
N HIS A 395 17.54 8.39 -16.43
CA HIS A 395 16.34 7.93 -17.15
C HIS A 395 15.13 8.77 -16.79
N LEU A 396 14.89 9.02 -15.49
CA LEU A 396 13.81 9.90 -15.05
C LEU A 396 13.90 11.29 -15.69
N ASN A 397 15.09 11.91 -15.68
CA ASN A 397 15.27 13.23 -16.28
C ASN A 397 14.99 13.23 -17.79
N ARG A 398 15.37 12.17 -18.52
CA ARG A 398 15.05 12.03 -19.95
C ARG A 398 13.54 11.91 -20.17
N LEU A 399 12.83 11.11 -19.38
CA LEU A 399 11.36 10.98 -19.49
C LEU A 399 10.66 12.30 -19.17
N VAL A 400 11.08 13.02 -18.12
CA VAL A 400 10.54 14.35 -17.80
C VAL A 400 10.71 15.30 -18.97
N ASP A 401 11.94 15.41 -19.53
CA ASP A 401 12.22 16.30 -20.65
C ASP A 401 11.41 15.90 -21.90
N GLU A 402 11.29 14.61 -22.19
CA GLU A 402 10.51 14.08 -23.31
C GLU A 402 9.03 14.48 -23.20
N TYR A 403 8.40 14.29 -22.04
CA TYR A 403 6.97 14.60 -21.86
C TYR A 403 6.67 16.09 -21.76
N LEU A 404 7.63 16.90 -21.32
CA LEU A 404 7.48 18.35 -21.34
C LEU A 404 7.61 18.92 -22.76
N THR A 405 8.44 18.31 -23.61
CA THR A 405 8.65 18.74 -25.00
C THR A 405 7.65 18.15 -25.98
N ASN A 406 7.00 17.03 -25.63
CA ASN A 406 6.02 16.36 -26.50
C ASN A 406 4.67 16.14 -25.77
N PRO A 407 3.81 17.17 -25.68
CA PRO A 407 2.51 17.07 -25.01
C PRO A 407 1.56 16.05 -25.63
N HIS A 408 1.64 15.82 -26.94
CA HIS A 408 0.79 14.82 -27.63
C HIS A 408 1.13 13.41 -27.16
N ARG A 409 2.41 13.04 -27.17
CA ARG A 409 2.86 11.73 -26.64
C ARG A 409 2.47 11.54 -25.18
N ARG A 410 2.65 12.59 -24.36
CA ARG A 410 2.21 12.59 -22.95
C ARG A 410 0.74 12.26 -22.82
N GLN A 411 -0.13 12.91 -23.60
CA GLN A 411 -1.58 12.69 -23.58
C GLN A 411 -1.95 11.28 -24.06
N ASP A 412 -1.27 10.76 -25.08
CA ASP A 412 -1.54 9.42 -25.62
C ASP A 412 -1.19 8.33 -24.59
N VAL A 413 -0.03 8.44 -23.95
CA VAL A 413 0.37 7.51 -22.89
C VAL A 413 -0.60 7.61 -21.68
N SER A 414 -0.94 8.82 -21.23
CA SER A 414 -1.88 9.01 -20.12
C SER A 414 -3.25 8.41 -20.43
N ARG A 415 -3.78 8.65 -21.65
CA ARG A 415 -5.09 8.10 -22.06
C ARG A 415 -5.08 6.58 -22.13
N HIS A 416 -4.04 6.01 -22.72
CA HIS A 416 -3.92 4.56 -22.81
C HIS A 416 -3.88 3.90 -21.43
N LEU A 417 -3.10 4.46 -20.48
CA LEU A 417 -3.05 3.97 -19.11
C LEU A 417 -4.38 4.20 -18.37
N GLN A 418 -5.03 5.35 -18.56
CA GLN A 418 -6.34 5.62 -17.99
C GLN A 418 -7.36 4.57 -18.41
N ASP A 419 -7.48 4.33 -19.72
CA ASP A 419 -8.44 3.37 -20.27
C ASP A 419 -8.22 1.97 -19.69
N ARG A 420 -6.97 1.51 -19.63
CA ARG A 420 -6.65 0.20 -19.06
C ARG A 420 -6.93 0.15 -17.55
N VAL A 421 -6.49 1.14 -16.79
CA VAL A 421 -6.65 1.14 -15.34
C VAL A 421 -8.12 1.21 -14.95
N VAL A 422 -8.92 2.04 -15.61
CA VAL A 422 -10.35 2.15 -15.32
C VAL A 422 -11.10 0.87 -15.70
N THR A 423 -10.74 0.24 -16.82
CA THR A 423 -11.46 -0.94 -17.34
C THR A 423 -11.05 -2.22 -16.61
N GLU A 424 -9.74 -2.44 -16.41
CA GLU A 424 -9.20 -3.72 -15.96
C GLU A 424 -8.80 -3.71 -14.48
N PHE A 425 -8.40 -2.55 -13.95
CA PHE A 425 -7.75 -2.42 -12.63
C PHE A 425 -8.44 -1.40 -11.72
N SER A 426 -9.70 -1.04 -11.96
CA SER A 426 -10.52 -0.34 -10.97
C SER A 426 -10.90 -1.28 -9.82
N PHE A 427 -11.26 -0.71 -8.67
CA PHE A 427 -11.79 -1.51 -7.55
C PHE A 427 -13.05 -2.28 -7.96
N GLY A 428 -13.92 -1.71 -8.77
CA GLY A 428 -15.09 -2.41 -9.30
C GLY A 428 -14.74 -3.64 -10.13
N ALA A 429 -13.70 -3.55 -10.99
CA ALA A 429 -13.20 -4.68 -11.77
C ALA A 429 -12.59 -5.77 -10.85
N LEU A 430 -11.80 -5.36 -9.83
CA LEU A 430 -11.26 -6.28 -8.85
C LEU A 430 -12.37 -6.99 -8.06
N ALA A 431 -13.36 -6.25 -7.56
CA ALA A 431 -14.47 -6.81 -6.80
C ALA A 431 -15.25 -7.85 -7.62
N LYS A 432 -15.56 -7.54 -8.88
CA LYS A 432 -16.20 -8.49 -9.78
C LYS A 432 -15.35 -9.76 -9.95
N ARG A 433 -14.04 -9.60 -10.22
CA ARG A 433 -13.13 -10.73 -10.40
C ARG A 433 -13.10 -11.64 -9.16
N LEU A 434 -12.86 -11.07 -7.96
CA LEU A 434 -12.70 -11.86 -6.74
C LEU A 434 -14.01 -12.48 -6.24
N LEU A 435 -15.13 -11.77 -6.37
CA LEU A 435 -16.40 -12.18 -5.78
C LEU A 435 -17.29 -12.99 -6.74
N VAL A 436 -17.09 -12.86 -8.05
CA VAL A 436 -17.92 -13.53 -9.06
C VAL A 436 -17.10 -14.47 -9.94
N ASP A 437 -16.08 -13.94 -10.63
CA ASP A 437 -15.40 -14.69 -11.69
C ASP A 437 -14.52 -15.80 -11.11
N GLU A 438 -13.69 -15.52 -10.10
CA GLU A 438 -12.86 -16.49 -9.40
C GLU A 438 -13.65 -17.23 -8.32
N ALA A 439 -14.46 -16.50 -7.57
CA ALA A 439 -15.34 -16.96 -6.48
C ALA A 439 -14.74 -18.04 -5.56
N ALA A 440 -13.42 -17.94 -5.30
CA ALA A 440 -12.67 -18.93 -4.53
C ALA A 440 -13.19 -19.18 -3.11
N TRP A 441 -13.98 -18.22 -2.61
CA TRP A 441 -14.64 -18.30 -1.30
C TRP A 441 -15.83 -19.26 -1.25
N ARG A 442 -16.30 -19.75 -2.42
CA ARG A 442 -17.43 -20.72 -2.52
C ARG A 442 -16.98 -22.18 -2.40
N GLY A 443 -15.68 -22.45 -2.52
CA GLY A 443 -15.07 -23.77 -2.40
C GLY A 443 -14.79 -24.11 -1.00
#